data_8a9474ccb4168259c9edda19c6ef981a
#
_entry.id   8a9474ccb4168259c9edda19c6ef981a
#
_cell.length_a   1.000
_cell.length_b   1.000
_cell.length_c   1.000
_cell.angle_alpha   90.00
_cell.angle_beta   90.00
_cell.angle_gamma   90.00
#
_symmetry.space_group_name_H-M   'P 1'
#
loop_
_entity.id
_entity.type
_entity.pdbx_description
1 polymer ?
#
loop_
_entity_poly.entity_id
_entity_poly.type
_entity_poly.pdbx_seq_one_letter_code
_entity_poly.pdbx_strand_id
1 'polypeptide(L)'
;MPNIRLDFAGIARLAMKAKIIITPKKAVLDPQGKTVQSALEHMGYQGVVGVHVGKYVEIDLAPGTDRVAAQQALDEACHRFLSNPVIEDYKLEIE
;
A
#
# COMPACT_ATOMS: atom_id res chain seq x y z
N MET A 1 2.43 18.24 -11.34
CA MET A 1 2.05 18.22 -11.72
C MET A 1 1.81 17.87 -11.99
N PRO A 2 1.83 17.54 -12.26
CA PRO A 2 1.47 17.29 -12.76
C PRO A 2 1.30 16.95 -13.27
N ASN A 3 1.28 16.74 -13.58
CA ASN A 3 1.03 16.69 -14.19
C ASN A 3 1.21 16.66 -14.93
N ILE A 4 1.51 16.62 -15.47
CA ILE A 4 1.58 16.65 -16.25
C ILE A 4 1.11 16.61 -16.87
N ARG A 5 0.67 16.67 -17.36
CA ARG A 5 0.06 16.45 -17.95
C ARG A 5 -0.30 16.85 -18.90
N LEU A 6 -0.10 17.21 -19.77
CA LEU A 6 -0.37 17.70 -20.76
C LEU A 6 -0.57 16.78 -21.79
N ASP A 7 0.07 16.56 -22.56
CA ASP A 7 -0.19 15.56 -23.33
C ASP A 7 -0.04 14.49 -22.54
N PHE A 8 -0.64 14.63 -21.59
CA PHE A 8 -0.43 13.88 -20.61
C PHE A 8 -1.07 12.57 -20.75
N ALA A 9 -2.08 12.42 -21.56
CA ALA A 9 -2.68 11.13 -21.74
C ALA A 9 -1.68 10.11 -22.27
N GLY A 10 -0.83 10.52 -23.21
CA GLY A 10 0.20 9.64 -23.70
C GLY A 10 1.26 9.33 -22.68
N ILE A 11 1.66 10.35 -21.93
CA ILE A 11 2.65 10.18 -20.88
C ILE A 11 2.11 9.26 -19.79
N ALA A 12 0.86 9.43 -19.40
CA ALA A 12 0.27 8.61 -18.36
C ALA A 12 0.26 7.14 -18.74
N ARG A 13 0.04 6.83 -20.02
CA ARG A 13 0.03 5.44 -20.45
C ARG A 13 1.39 4.80 -20.44
N LEU A 14 2.46 5.61 -20.56
CA LEU A 14 3.82 5.11 -20.52
C LEU A 14 4.36 5.06 -19.11
N ALA A 15 3.76 5.77 -18.18
CA ALA A 15 4.21 5.80 -16.80
C ALA A 15 3.86 4.48 -16.12
N MET A 16 4.69 4.10 -15.17
CA MET A 16 4.50 2.89 -14.39
C MET A 16 4.31 3.28 -12.94
N LYS A 17 3.53 2.49 -12.23
CA LYS A 17 3.31 2.68 -10.81
C LYS A 17 3.50 1.38 -10.06
N ALA A 18 4.13 1.48 -8.90
CA ALA A 18 4.18 0.37 -7.97
C ALA A 18 3.24 0.70 -6.82
N LYS A 19 2.38 -0.22 -6.49
CA LYS A 19 1.41 -0.06 -5.40
C LYS A 19 1.69 -1.10 -4.36
N ILE A 20 1.87 -0.66 -3.13
CA ILE A 20 2.22 -1.54 -2.03
C ILE A 20 1.20 -1.36 -0.93
N ILE A 21 0.53 -2.44 -0.57
CA ILE A 21 -0.43 -2.45 0.53
C ILE A 21 0.22 -3.19 1.67
N ILE A 22 0.33 -2.53 2.81
CA ILE A 22 0.98 -3.09 3.99
C ILE A 22 -0.05 -3.20 5.09
N THR A 23 -0.25 -4.41 5.61
CA THR A 23 -1.27 -4.65 6.63
C THR A 23 -0.65 -5.37 7.82
N PRO A 24 -1.18 -5.16 9.03
CA PRO A 24 -0.70 -5.91 10.18
C PRO A 24 -1.07 -7.39 10.06
N LYS A 25 -0.18 -8.25 10.55
CA LYS A 25 -0.48 -9.67 10.61
C LYS A 25 -1.62 -9.91 11.59
N LYS A 26 -2.41 -10.93 11.31
CA LYS A 26 -3.62 -11.21 12.12
C LYS A 26 -3.31 -11.43 13.59
N ALA A 27 -2.19 -12.02 13.89
CA ALA A 27 -1.83 -12.34 15.28
C ALA A 27 -1.27 -11.15 16.05
N VAL A 28 -1.07 -10.01 15.40
CA VAL A 28 -0.46 -8.85 16.02
C VAL A 28 -1.53 -7.92 16.56
N LEU A 29 -1.31 -7.38 17.75
CA LEU A 29 -2.20 -6.37 18.31
C LEU A 29 -2.15 -5.12 17.46
N ASP A 30 -3.31 -4.59 17.10
CA ASP A 30 -3.43 -3.40 16.25
C ASP A 30 -4.18 -2.33 17.03
N PRO A 31 -3.47 -1.47 17.78
CA PRO A 31 -4.15 -0.45 18.60
C PRO A 31 -4.97 0.52 17.77
N GLN A 32 -4.51 0.87 16.56
CA GLN A 32 -5.28 1.77 15.70
C GLN A 32 -6.57 1.12 15.22
N GLY A 33 -6.50 -0.14 14.83
CA GLY A 33 -7.68 -0.89 14.43
C GLY A 33 -8.68 -1.01 15.57
N LYS A 34 -8.19 -1.24 16.77
CA LYS A 34 -9.06 -1.31 17.95
C LYS A 34 -9.77 0.00 18.22
N THR A 35 -9.06 1.12 18.06
CA THR A 35 -9.64 2.44 18.24
C THR A 35 -10.75 2.70 17.23
N VAL A 36 -10.51 2.36 15.97
CA VAL A 36 -11.51 2.52 14.92
C VAL A 36 -12.70 1.62 15.20
N GLN A 37 -12.47 0.39 15.62
CA GLN A 37 -13.54 -0.53 15.95
C GLN A 37 -14.41 0.00 17.06
N SER A 38 -13.80 0.52 18.12
CA SER A 38 -14.55 1.10 19.23
C SER A 38 -15.39 2.30 18.77
N ALA A 39 -14.84 3.15 17.91
CA ALA A 39 -15.57 4.29 17.40
C ALA A 39 -16.78 3.85 16.59
N LEU A 40 -16.62 2.83 15.75
CA LEU A 40 -17.74 2.31 14.96
C LEU A 40 -18.83 1.74 15.87
N GLU A 41 -18.43 1.03 16.91
CA GLU A 41 -19.40 0.47 17.86
C GLU A 41 -20.16 1.57 18.60
N HIS A 42 -19.45 2.62 18.98
CA HIS A 42 -20.09 3.75 19.65
C HIS A 42 -21.06 4.50 18.74
N MET A 43 -20.83 4.46 17.43
CA MET A 43 -21.73 5.06 16.47
C MET A 43 -22.93 4.17 16.16
N GLY A 44 -23.00 2.99 16.77
CA GLY A 44 -24.14 2.10 16.58
C GLY A 44 -24.01 1.09 15.48
N TYR A 45 -22.84 1.00 14.84
CA TYR A 45 -22.64 -0.01 13.83
C TYR A 45 -22.47 -1.38 14.48
N GLN A 46 -23.23 -2.34 14.01
CA GLN A 46 -23.18 -3.69 14.54
C GLN A 46 -22.56 -4.62 13.52
N GLY A 47 -22.05 -5.75 14.01
CA GLY A 47 -21.49 -6.76 13.11
C GLY A 47 -20.03 -6.56 12.76
N VAL A 48 -19.39 -5.56 13.35
CA VAL A 48 -17.95 -5.34 13.11
C VAL A 48 -17.19 -6.31 14.01
N VAL A 49 -16.53 -7.27 13.39
CA VAL A 49 -15.79 -8.30 14.13
C VAL A 49 -14.29 -8.04 14.15
N GLY A 50 -13.81 -7.05 13.40
CA GLY A 50 -12.41 -6.71 13.43
C GLY A 50 -12.14 -5.52 12.53
N VAL A 51 -11.15 -4.71 12.90
CA VAL A 51 -10.71 -3.58 12.10
C VAL A 51 -9.19 -3.59 12.11
N HIS A 52 -8.59 -3.47 10.94
CA HIS A 52 -7.14 -3.47 10.80
C HIS A 52 -6.74 -2.24 10.01
N VAL A 53 -5.78 -1.48 10.54
CA VAL A 53 -5.30 -0.26 9.87
C VAL A 53 -3.95 -0.56 9.27
N GLY A 54 -3.82 -0.31 7.98
CA GLY A 54 -2.58 -0.52 7.26
C GLY A 54 -2.12 0.72 6.55
N LYS A 55 -1.14 0.54 5.66
CA LYS A 55 -0.56 1.63 4.88
C LYS A 55 -0.65 1.31 3.40
N TYR A 56 -0.74 2.34 2.61
CA TYR A 56 -0.67 2.22 1.16
C TYR A 56 0.47 3.12 0.67
N VAL A 57 1.40 2.54 -0.08
CA VAL A 57 2.52 3.28 -0.65
C VAL A 57 2.42 3.21 -2.16
N GLU A 58 2.48 4.36 -2.81
CA GLU A 58 2.45 4.42 -4.27
C GLU A 58 3.76 5.03 -4.74
N ILE A 59 4.44 4.34 -5.65
CA ILE A 59 5.73 4.76 -6.16
C ILE A 59 5.60 4.95 -7.66
N ASP A 60 5.90 6.16 -8.13
CA ASP A 60 5.88 6.43 -9.57
C ASP A 60 7.22 6.06 -10.15
N LEU A 61 7.19 5.25 -11.20
CA LEU A 61 8.38 4.78 -11.87
C LEU A 61 8.50 5.44 -13.24
N ALA A 62 9.74 5.65 -13.69
CA ALA A 62 9.97 6.25 -15.00
C ALA A 62 9.41 5.35 -16.10
N PRO A 63 8.87 5.94 -17.17
CA PRO A 63 8.42 5.15 -18.30
C PRO A 63 9.56 4.31 -18.87
N GLY A 64 9.26 3.07 -19.22
CA GLY A 64 10.28 2.18 -19.74
C GLY A 64 11.12 1.49 -18.70
N THR A 65 10.82 1.66 -17.42
CA THR A 65 11.51 0.94 -16.35
C THR A 65 11.32 -0.56 -16.55
N ASP A 66 12.41 -1.32 -16.36
CA ASP A 66 12.34 -2.77 -16.45
C ASP A 66 11.47 -3.30 -15.31
N ARG A 67 10.35 -3.88 -15.68
CA ARG A 67 9.36 -4.36 -14.69
C ARG A 67 9.95 -5.42 -13.77
N VAL A 68 10.73 -6.35 -14.31
CA VAL A 68 11.31 -7.43 -13.49
C VAL A 68 12.31 -6.88 -12.50
N ALA A 69 13.19 -5.99 -12.95
CA ALA A 69 14.17 -5.38 -12.05
C ALA A 69 13.49 -4.54 -10.98
N ALA A 70 12.44 -3.78 -11.36
CA ALA A 70 11.70 -2.97 -10.41
C ALA A 70 11.00 -3.85 -9.38
N GLN A 71 10.41 -4.95 -9.83
CA GLN A 71 9.72 -5.88 -8.94
C GLN A 71 10.68 -6.42 -7.89
N GLN A 72 11.87 -6.82 -8.31
CA GLN A 72 12.85 -7.38 -7.38
C GLN A 72 13.35 -6.32 -6.41
N ALA A 73 13.67 -5.13 -6.91
CA ALA A 73 14.17 -4.06 -6.06
C ALA A 73 13.14 -3.61 -5.04
N LEU A 74 11.89 -3.49 -5.46
CA LEU A 74 10.83 -3.03 -4.56
C LEU A 74 10.44 -4.11 -3.57
N ASP A 75 10.49 -5.38 -3.98
CA ASP A 75 10.24 -6.47 -3.06
C ASP A 75 11.29 -6.46 -1.95
N GLU A 76 12.54 -6.25 -2.30
CA GLU A 76 13.59 -6.14 -1.30
C GLU A 76 13.38 -4.94 -0.40
N ALA A 77 12.97 -3.80 -0.97
CA ALA A 77 12.70 -2.60 -0.18
C ALA A 77 11.56 -2.84 0.81
N CYS A 78 10.52 -3.56 0.39
CA CYS A 78 9.43 -3.92 1.30
C CYS A 78 9.95 -4.73 2.48
N HIS A 79 10.81 -5.71 2.22
CA HIS A 79 11.38 -6.51 3.29
C HIS A 79 12.31 -5.72 4.20
N ARG A 80 13.03 -4.76 3.63
CA ARG A 80 14.05 -4.07 4.40
C ARG A 80 13.54 -2.91 5.23
N PHE A 81 12.59 -2.12 4.67
CA PHE A 81 12.20 -0.92 5.41
C PHE A 81 10.77 -0.44 5.15
N LEU A 82 10.15 -0.79 4.04
CA LEU A 82 8.79 -0.31 3.79
C LEU A 82 7.78 -0.99 4.69
N SER A 83 7.99 -2.26 4.97
CA SER A 83 7.17 -2.96 5.94
C SER A 83 8.07 -3.53 7.03
N ASN A 84 7.46 -3.93 8.14
CA ASN A 84 8.15 -4.67 9.17
C ASN A 84 7.69 -6.13 9.05
N PRO A 85 8.49 -7.01 8.42
CA PRO A 85 8.02 -8.37 8.13
C PRO A 85 7.74 -9.22 9.37
N VAL A 86 8.20 -8.77 10.54
CA VAL A 86 7.89 -9.49 11.78
C VAL A 86 6.41 -9.33 12.14
N ILE A 87 5.84 -8.15 11.89
CA ILE A 87 4.48 -7.82 12.33
C ILE A 87 3.56 -7.41 11.19
N GLU A 88 4.08 -7.30 9.95
CA GLU A 88 3.27 -6.83 8.82
C GLU A 88 3.43 -7.75 7.63
N ASP A 89 2.37 -7.82 6.83
CA ASP A 89 2.38 -8.43 5.51
C ASP A 89 2.29 -7.32 4.48
N TYR A 90 2.76 -7.59 3.26
CA TYR A 90 2.63 -6.61 2.19
C TYR A 90 2.25 -7.30 0.89
N LYS A 91 1.65 -6.49 0.01
CA LYS A 91 1.33 -6.93 -1.33
C LYS A 91 1.84 -5.88 -2.29
N LEU A 92 2.65 -6.28 -3.27
CA LEU A 92 3.26 -5.40 -4.24
C LEU A 92 2.67 -5.67 -5.62
N GLU A 93 2.23 -4.60 -6.28
CA GLU A 93 1.72 -4.67 -7.63
C GLU A 93 2.37 -3.60 -8.47
N ILE A 94 2.83 -3.93 -9.67
CA ILE A 94 3.34 -2.95 -10.62
C ILE A 94 2.39 -2.88 -11.80
N GLU A 95 1.90 -1.70 -12.07
CA GLU A 95 1.01 -1.45 -13.21
C GLU A 95 1.71 -0.77 -14.35
#